data_ce74c4d1c3e99faac8919fad9b2b3d03
#
_entry.id   ce74c4d1c3e99faac8919fad9b2b3d03
#
_cell.length_a   1.000
_cell.length_b   1.000
_cell.length_c   1.000
_cell.angle_alpha   90.00
_cell.angle_beta   90.00
_cell.angle_gamma   90.00
#
_symmetry.space_group_name_H-M   'P 1'
#
loop_
_entity.id
_entity.type
_entity.pdbx_description
1 polymer ?
#
loop_
_entity_poly.entity_id
_entity_poly.type
_entity_poly.pdbx_seq_one_letter_code
_entity_poly.pdbx_strand_id
1 'polypeptide(L)'
;MCTNGVNTTQFMQMLDMVDDHVALEYRWSHRLAHTAEDGGYSETSEKLHKAQAMLAEVRALLDEAKESFEDEAANPDASTVKLM
;
A
#
# COMPACT_ATOMS: atom_id res chain seq x y z
N MET A 1 1.82 -25.35 -4.69
CA MET A 1 2.28 -24.86 -4.76
C MET A 1 3.07 -24.45 -4.46
N CYS A 2 3.21 -24.37 -4.57
CA CYS A 2 3.94 -23.94 -4.17
C CYS A 2 4.58 -22.98 -4.14
N THR A 3 4.96 -22.96 -3.28
CA THR A 3 5.87 -21.92 -3.22
C THR A 3 6.45 -21.61 -4.53
N ASN A 4 6.70 -22.61 -5.25
CA ASN A 4 7.25 -22.48 -6.58
C ASN A 4 6.25 -21.92 -7.55
N GLY A 5 5.03 -21.79 -7.09
CA GLY A 5 3.99 -21.27 -7.93
C GLY A 5 3.96 -19.77 -8.03
N VAL A 6 4.80 -19.08 -7.28
CA VAL A 6 4.78 -17.63 -7.30
C VAL A 6 5.59 -17.10 -8.47
N ASN A 7 4.89 -16.38 -9.36
CA ASN A 7 5.55 -15.68 -10.44
C ASN A 7 5.99 -14.32 -9.91
N THR A 8 7.29 -14.15 -9.75
CA THR A 8 7.82 -12.93 -9.11
C THR A 8 7.47 -11.66 -9.85
N THR A 9 7.52 -11.71 -11.18
CA THR A 9 7.19 -10.54 -11.99
C THR A 9 5.72 -10.17 -11.80
N GLN A 10 4.85 -11.17 -11.87
CA GLN A 10 3.42 -10.93 -11.73
C GLN A 10 3.08 -10.45 -10.32
N PHE A 11 3.72 -11.03 -9.31
CA PHE A 11 3.49 -10.63 -7.94
C PHE A 11 3.87 -9.16 -7.73
N MET A 12 5.03 -8.76 -8.25
CA MET A 12 5.47 -7.38 -8.14
C MET A 12 4.53 -6.43 -8.88
N GLN A 13 4.02 -6.85 -10.04
CA GLN A 13 3.05 -6.05 -10.76
C GLN A 13 1.78 -5.85 -9.95
N MET A 14 1.35 -6.88 -9.25
CA MET A 14 0.16 -6.77 -8.41
C MET A 14 0.40 -5.84 -7.22
N LEU A 15 1.60 -5.90 -6.63
CA LEU A 15 1.94 -4.96 -5.57
C LEU A 15 1.90 -3.53 -6.08
N ASP A 16 2.42 -3.29 -7.29
CA ASP A 16 2.38 -1.98 -7.89
C ASP A 16 0.95 -1.52 -8.13
N MET A 17 0.07 -2.43 -8.56
CA MET A 17 -1.34 -2.09 -8.75
C MET A 17 -2.01 -1.68 -7.46
N VAL A 18 -1.74 -2.43 -6.39
CA VAL A 18 -2.30 -2.09 -5.09
C VAL A 18 -1.82 -0.70 -4.66
N ASP A 19 -0.52 -0.46 -4.83
CA ASP A 19 0.05 0.83 -4.46
C ASP A 19 -0.57 1.97 -5.28
N ASP A 20 -0.77 1.75 -6.57
CA ASP A 20 -1.41 2.74 -7.44
C ASP A 20 -2.82 3.07 -6.98
N HIS A 21 -3.58 2.03 -6.59
CA HIS A 21 -4.93 2.25 -6.09
C HIS A 21 -4.94 3.01 -4.77
N VAL A 22 -4.02 2.68 -3.88
CA VAL A 22 -3.91 3.38 -2.61
C VAL A 22 -3.52 4.84 -2.85
N ALA A 23 -2.61 5.09 -3.80
CA ALA A 23 -2.21 6.44 -4.15
C ALA A 23 -3.39 7.25 -4.67
N LEU A 24 -4.24 6.60 -5.47
CA LEU A 24 -5.44 7.25 -6.00
C LEU A 24 -6.40 7.60 -4.86
N GLU A 25 -6.63 6.64 -3.96
CA GLU A 25 -7.49 6.88 -2.82
C GLU A 25 -6.97 7.99 -1.92
N TYR A 26 -5.65 8.04 -1.76
CA TYR A 26 -5.02 9.10 -0.99
C TYR A 26 -5.36 10.47 -1.58
N ARG A 27 -5.21 10.62 -2.89
CA ARG A 27 -5.49 11.88 -3.56
C ARG A 27 -6.98 12.24 -3.48
N TRP A 28 -7.84 11.25 -3.67
CA TRP A 28 -9.29 11.49 -3.59
C TRP A 28 -9.73 11.88 -2.19
N SER A 29 -9.14 11.21 -1.17
CA SER A 29 -9.47 11.55 0.22
C SER A 29 -9.06 12.99 0.53
N HIS A 30 -7.91 13.41 0.03
CA HIS A 30 -7.45 14.77 0.22
C HIS A 30 -8.40 15.77 -0.42
N ARG A 31 -8.80 15.50 -1.65
CA ARG A 31 -9.72 16.37 -2.37
C ARG A 31 -11.08 16.44 -1.68
N LEU A 32 -11.59 15.30 -1.24
CA LEU A 32 -12.87 15.28 -0.54
C LEU A 32 -12.80 16.03 0.79
N ALA A 33 -11.68 15.93 1.48
CA ALA A 33 -11.50 16.66 2.73
C ALA A 33 -11.61 18.15 2.50
N HIS A 34 -10.96 18.66 1.46
CA HIS A 34 -11.04 20.08 1.14
C HIS A 34 -12.43 20.49 0.69
N THR A 35 -13.09 19.63 -0.09
CA THR A 35 -14.47 19.90 -0.51
C THR A 35 -15.40 19.99 0.69
N ALA A 36 -15.22 19.07 1.64
CA ALA A 36 -16.04 19.08 2.86
C ALA A 36 -15.76 20.34 3.68
N GLU A 37 -14.51 20.73 3.76
CA GLU A 37 -14.13 21.94 4.50
C GLU A 37 -14.78 23.16 3.87
N ASP A 38 -14.71 23.27 2.56
CA ASP A 38 -15.30 24.40 1.83
C ASP A 38 -16.82 24.46 2.02
N GLY A 39 -17.44 23.30 2.20
CA GLY A 39 -18.90 23.25 2.42
C GLY A 39 -19.30 23.42 3.86
N GLY A 40 -18.34 23.61 4.76
CA GLY A 40 -18.66 23.82 6.17
C GLY A 40 -18.81 22.54 6.97
N TYR A 41 -18.45 21.39 6.38
CA TYR A 41 -18.55 20.09 7.06
C TYR A 41 -17.24 19.78 7.75
N SER A 42 -16.95 20.47 8.85
CA SER A 42 -15.64 20.40 9.47
C SER A 42 -15.31 19.03 10.07
N GLU A 43 -16.29 18.36 10.67
CA GLU A 43 -16.04 17.04 11.22
C GLU A 43 -15.78 16.01 10.12
N THR A 44 -16.52 16.10 9.04
CA THR A 44 -16.30 15.23 7.90
C THR A 44 -14.92 15.45 7.32
N SER A 45 -14.51 16.72 7.18
CA SER A 45 -13.20 17.06 6.67
C SER A 45 -12.11 16.49 7.57
N GLU A 46 -12.28 16.62 8.88
CA GLU A 46 -11.28 16.11 9.82
C GLU A 46 -11.10 14.60 9.68
N LYS A 47 -12.20 13.88 9.56
CA LYS A 47 -12.13 12.43 9.42
C LYS A 47 -11.51 12.02 8.10
N LEU A 48 -11.78 12.76 7.05
CA LEU A 48 -11.18 12.49 5.75
C LEU A 48 -9.68 12.76 5.76
N HIS A 49 -9.24 13.80 6.47
CA HIS A 49 -7.81 14.03 6.63
C HIS A 49 -7.14 12.90 7.40
N LYS A 50 -7.82 12.35 8.40
CA LYS A 50 -7.28 11.21 9.12
C LYS A 50 -7.20 9.99 8.22
N ALA A 51 -8.21 9.75 7.41
CA ALA A 51 -8.17 8.64 6.45
C ALA A 51 -7.01 8.81 5.48
N GLN A 52 -6.79 10.03 5.02
CA GLN A 52 -5.66 10.33 4.14
C GLN A 52 -4.33 9.97 4.80
N ALA A 53 -4.18 10.36 6.06
CA ALA A 53 -2.95 10.07 6.79
C ALA A 53 -2.74 8.56 6.93
N MET A 54 -3.81 7.81 7.17
CA MET A 54 -3.71 6.37 7.28
C MET A 54 -3.34 5.73 5.94
N LEU A 55 -3.84 6.28 4.85
CA LEU A 55 -3.47 5.80 3.52
C LEU A 55 -2.00 6.05 3.24
N ALA A 56 -1.45 7.16 3.74
CA ALA A 56 -0.03 7.42 3.59
C ALA A 56 0.80 6.36 4.32
N GLU A 57 0.34 5.93 5.49
CA GLU A 57 1.03 4.87 6.22
C GLU A 57 0.95 3.54 5.48
N VAL A 58 -0.19 3.26 4.87
CA VAL A 58 -0.35 2.05 4.06
C VAL A 58 0.66 2.06 2.92
N ARG A 59 0.83 3.20 2.25
CA ARG A 59 1.77 3.30 1.15
C ARG A 59 3.21 3.04 1.61
N ALA A 60 3.57 3.54 2.79
CA ALA A 60 4.90 3.29 3.33
C ALA A 60 5.10 1.79 3.58
N LEU A 61 4.08 1.13 4.10
CA LEU A 61 4.16 -0.32 4.32
C LEU A 61 4.24 -1.09 3.01
N LEU A 62 3.53 -0.62 1.99
CA LEU A 62 3.61 -1.27 0.69
C LEU A 62 5.00 -1.16 0.09
N ASP A 63 5.65 -0.01 0.26
CA ASP A 63 7.03 0.14 -0.19
C ASP A 63 7.95 -0.83 0.54
N GLU A 64 7.74 -0.98 1.85
CA GLU A 64 8.52 -1.94 2.63
C GLU A 64 8.24 -3.37 2.18
N ALA A 65 6.98 -3.66 1.86
CA ALA A 65 6.62 -4.99 1.38
C ALA A 65 7.30 -5.30 0.06
N LYS A 66 7.41 -4.30 -0.83
CA LYS A 66 8.11 -4.49 -2.10
C LYS A 66 9.58 -4.80 -1.87
N GLU A 67 10.21 -4.07 -0.96
CA GLU A 67 11.61 -4.31 -0.63
C GLU A 67 11.80 -5.70 -0.03
N SER A 68 10.91 -6.07 0.88
CA SER A 68 10.98 -7.40 1.49
C SER A 68 10.84 -8.49 0.45
N PHE A 69 9.92 -8.31 -0.48
CA PHE A 69 9.69 -9.30 -1.50
C PHE A 69 10.90 -9.44 -2.42
N GLU A 70 11.52 -8.30 -2.78
CA GLU A 70 12.71 -8.34 -3.63
C GLU A 70 13.85 -9.07 -2.94
N ASP A 71 14.04 -8.79 -1.66
CA ASP A 71 15.10 -9.44 -0.90
C ASP A 71 14.84 -10.94 -0.76
N GLU A 72 13.63 -11.31 -0.44
CA GLU A 72 13.29 -12.71 -0.24
C GLU A 72 13.32 -13.49 -1.55
N ALA A 73 12.90 -12.87 -2.63
CA ALA A 73 12.94 -13.52 -3.95
C ALA A 73 14.38 -13.71 -4.42
N ALA A 74 15.27 -12.79 -4.06
CA ALA A 74 16.68 -12.89 -4.43
C ALA A 74 17.41 -13.91 -3.56
N ASN A 75 16.88 -14.21 -2.37
CA ASN A 75 17.50 -15.14 -1.42
C ASN A 75 16.53 -16.18 -0.95
N PRO A 76 16.09 -17.07 -1.85
CA PRO A 76 15.08 -18.07 -1.47
C PRO A 76 15.54 -19.02 -0.36
N ASP A 77 16.85 -19.28 -0.29
CA ASP A 77 17.39 -20.14 0.77
C ASP A 77 17.21 -19.49 2.13
N ALA A 78 17.48 -18.20 2.23
CA ALA A 78 17.32 -17.49 3.48
C ALA A 78 15.86 -17.46 3.90
N SER A 79 14.98 -17.28 2.92
CA SER A 79 13.55 -17.28 3.18
C SER A 79 13.10 -18.64 3.69
N THR A 80 13.60 -19.70 3.08
CA THR A 80 13.28 -21.06 3.50
C THR A 80 13.73 -21.31 4.93
N VAL A 81 14.91 -20.86 5.28
CA VAL A 81 15.43 -21.02 6.63
C VAL A 81 14.53 -20.32 7.64
N LYS A 82 14.06 -19.15 7.30
CA LYS A 82 13.19 -18.42 8.22
C LYS A 82 11.91 -19.16 8.50
N LEU A 83 11.41 -19.89 7.54
CA LEU A 83 10.16 -20.61 7.71
C LEU A 83 10.32 -21.83 8.60
N MET A 84 11.51 -22.25 8.83
CA MET A 84 11.79 -23.40 9.67
C MET A 84 12.08 -23.01 11.09
#